data_782d465b2eeae9b92fb3fae8c2406a3f
#
_entry.id   782d465b2eeae9b92fb3fae8c2406a3f
#
_cell.length_a   1.000
_cell.length_b   1.000
_cell.length_c   1.000
_cell.angle_alpha   90.00
_cell.angle_beta   90.00
_cell.angle_gamma   90.00
#
_symmetry.space_group_name_H-M   'P 1'
#
loop_
_entity.id
_entity.type
_entity.pdbx_description
1 polymer ?
#
loop_
_entity_poly.entity_id
_entity_poly.type
_entity_poly.pdbx_seq_one_letter_code
_entity_poly.pdbx_strand_id
1 'polypeptide(L)'
;VAAILLADELPSTYTKFDITKDRLYTLSEQTENLVRDLDKDVDIYLIAQSGGENQALLEMLGRYEALSDKIHVIKKDPVLYPNFASQYTDSDVYENSLIVVSGERSKYVSYYEIFVTNYDYYTYTQYTNFYGENCITSAIDYVTSDKLPKAYILKGHGEIDMPSEARSAISNENILTEEFSFLTNDAVPEDADCLIILSPSSDITETEKDKIITYLKGGGNLCLITNYTGMDMPNLDALINYYGVEKVDGIVLENDQNYCLSKYKHYLLPKINSHAITSPLLEGGYYALMPVAEGLRELKNPRDTVSITKLLTTSGSSYSKDGLNMTTSEKEEGDEEGPFFVGAAITDTTGDRETKIVLYTTSGMLDPSVDVIVAGSNTDLFINSLNWMCEKEENISIRPKTVSYEYLTINAAAASGWSIILVGVIPAGFLTAGIVVWFKRRRK
;
A
#
# COMPACT_ATOMS: atom_id res chain seq x y z
N VAL A 1 10.88 -2.66 -43.71
CA VAL A 1 11.65 -1.47 -43.23
C VAL A 1 10.69 -0.30 -43.09
N ALA A 2 9.95 0.16 -44.12
CA ALA A 2 9.05 1.31 -44.02
C ALA A 2 7.94 1.17 -42.97
N ALA A 3 7.38 -0.04 -42.76
CA ALA A 3 6.39 -0.27 -41.73
C ALA A 3 6.96 -0.25 -40.31
N ILE A 4 8.21 -0.62 -40.13
CA ILE A 4 8.91 -0.55 -38.84
C ILE A 4 9.22 0.93 -38.52
N LEU A 5 9.73 1.69 -39.49
CA LEU A 5 9.98 3.13 -39.31
C LEU A 5 8.70 3.93 -39.04
N LEU A 6 7.56 3.54 -39.63
CA LEU A 6 6.26 4.14 -39.32
C LEU A 6 5.74 3.75 -37.93
N ALA A 7 6.06 2.55 -37.46
CA ALA A 7 5.67 2.13 -36.11
C ALA A 7 6.51 2.83 -35.03
N ASP A 8 7.77 3.15 -35.30
CA ASP A 8 8.66 3.86 -34.39
C ASP A 8 8.29 5.35 -34.21
N GLU A 9 7.58 5.94 -35.17
CA GLU A 9 7.05 7.32 -35.14
C GLU A 9 5.71 7.42 -34.39
N LEU A 10 5.04 6.28 -34.11
CA LEU A 10 3.80 6.28 -33.34
C LEU A 10 4.10 6.29 -31.84
N PRO A 11 3.29 6.98 -31.02
CA PRO A 11 3.43 6.95 -29.57
C PRO A 11 3.47 5.51 -29.06
N SER A 12 4.35 5.25 -28.11
CA SER A 12 4.56 3.90 -27.52
C SER A 12 3.29 3.31 -26.92
N THR A 13 2.33 4.13 -26.52
CA THR A 13 1.00 3.75 -26.04
C THR A 13 0.17 2.97 -27.08
N TYR A 14 0.41 3.18 -28.38
CA TYR A 14 -0.29 2.49 -29.48
C TYR A 14 0.50 1.31 -30.07
N THR A 15 1.81 1.26 -29.83
CA THR A 15 2.70 0.28 -30.47
C THR A 15 3.26 -0.77 -29.50
N LYS A 16 3.25 -0.48 -28.17
CA LYS A 16 3.78 -1.36 -27.16
C LYS A 16 2.65 -1.84 -26.23
N PHE A 17 2.29 -3.12 -26.32
CA PHE A 17 1.34 -3.76 -25.43
C PHE A 17 2.08 -4.50 -24.34
N ASP A 18 1.70 -4.26 -23.08
CA ASP A 18 2.22 -4.99 -21.95
C ASP A 18 1.58 -6.39 -21.90
N ILE A 19 2.35 -7.41 -22.28
CA ILE A 19 1.96 -8.82 -22.27
C ILE A 19 2.57 -9.59 -21.10
N THR A 20 3.22 -8.87 -20.15
CA THR A 20 3.75 -9.50 -18.94
C THR A 20 2.59 -10.00 -18.06
N LYS A 21 2.82 -11.10 -17.33
CA LYS A 21 1.78 -11.73 -16.50
C LYS A 21 1.16 -10.74 -15.49
N ASP A 22 2.00 -9.96 -14.83
CA ASP A 22 1.61 -9.01 -13.77
C ASP A 22 1.47 -7.58 -14.30
N ARG A 23 1.38 -7.39 -15.63
CA ARG A 23 1.31 -6.07 -16.27
C ARG A 23 2.40 -5.13 -15.77
N LEU A 24 3.64 -5.60 -15.82
CA LEU A 24 4.83 -4.96 -15.22
C LEU A 24 4.97 -3.48 -15.59
N TYR A 25 4.60 -3.13 -16.83
CA TYR A 25 4.74 -1.78 -17.39
C TYR A 25 3.43 -1.00 -17.50
N THR A 26 2.31 -1.56 -17.05
CA THR A 26 1.02 -0.85 -17.06
C THR A 26 0.93 0.01 -15.81
N LEU A 27 0.74 1.32 -15.97
CA LEU A 27 0.55 2.23 -14.84
C LEU A 27 -0.85 2.08 -14.25
N SER A 28 -0.98 2.27 -12.95
CA SER A 28 -2.25 2.32 -12.25
C SER A 28 -3.01 3.61 -12.58
N GLU A 29 -4.31 3.61 -12.42
CA GLU A 29 -5.15 4.79 -12.61
C GLU A 29 -4.72 5.94 -11.71
N GLN A 30 -4.32 5.64 -10.48
CA GLN A 30 -3.76 6.61 -9.55
C GLN A 30 -2.51 7.30 -10.11
N THR A 31 -1.53 6.53 -10.60
CA THR A 31 -0.32 7.09 -11.23
C THR A 31 -0.68 7.94 -12.43
N GLU A 32 -1.62 7.46 -13.27
CA GLU A 32 -2.04 8.21 -14.45
C GLU A 32 -2.68 9.55 -14.08
N ASN A 33 -3.54 9.58 -13.05
CA ASN A 33 -4.20 10.80 -12.59
C ASN A 33 -3.16 11.79 -12.02
N LEU A 34 -2.31 11.35 -11.10
CA LEU A 34 -1.25 12.20 -10.53
C LEU A 34 -0.36 12.80 -11.61
N VAL A 35 0.08 12.00 -12.58
CA VAL A 35 1.00 12.46 -13.63
C VAL A 35 0.33 13.39 -14.63
N ARG A 36 -0.95 13.19 -14.95
CA ARG A 36 -1.71 14.06 -15.85
C ARG A 36 -2.03 15.42 -15.22
N ASP A 37 -2.22 15.45 -13.90
CA ASP A 37 -2.58 16.67 -13.15
C ASP A 37 -1.36 17.49 -12.70
N LEU A 38 -0.14 17.10 -13.12
CA LEU A 38 1.07 17.84 -12.81
C LEU A 38 1.04 19.26 -13.38
N ASP A 39 1.22 20.24 -12.51
CA ASP A 39 1.38 21.66 -12.84
C ASP A 39 2.85 22.10 -12.88
N LYS A 40 3.75 21.33 -12.23
CA LYS A 40 5.20 21.59 -12.11
C LYS A 40 6.00 20.65 -13.01
N ASP A 41 7.12 21.15 -13.54
CA ASP A 41 8.07 20.33 -14.30
C ASP A 41 8.84 19.41 -13.33
N VAL A 42 9.05 18.16 -13.73
CA VAL A 42 9.75 17.13 -12.96
C VAL A 42 10.86 16.53 -13.81
N ASP A 43 12.09 16.69 -13.36
CA ASP A 43 13.25 16.05 -13.95
C ASP A 43 13.55 14.72 -13.23
N ILE A 44 13.59 13.62 -13.96
CA ILE A 44 13.96 12.29 -13.44
C ILE A 44 15.32 11.91 -13.99
N TYR A 45 16.35 12.01 -13.17
CA TYR A 45 17.71 11.62 -13.53
C TYR A 45 17.93 10.13 -13.27
N LEU A 46 18.12 9.35 -14.35
CA LEU A 46 18.55 7.95 -14.25
C LEU A 46 20.07 7.91 -14.17
N ILE A 47 20.61 7.41 -13.06
CA ILE A 47 22.05 7.28 -12.82
C ILE A 47 22.51 5.92 -13.33
N ALA A 48 23.09 5.88 -14.53
CA ALA A 48 23.59 4.64 -15.12
C ALA A 48 24.69 4.94 -16.12
N GLN A 49 25.68 4.03 -16.21
CA GLN A 49 26.66 4.07 -17.30
C GLN A 49 25.96 3.78 -18.62
N SER A 50 26.47 4.38 -19.69
CA SER A 50 25.92 4.18 -21.03
C SER A 50 25.98 2.70 -21.45
N GLY A 51 24.82 2.09 -21.68
CA GLY A 51 24.66 0.67 -21.99
C GLY A 51 24.50 -0.25 -20.78
N GLY A 52 24.55 0.30 -19.56
CA GLY A 52 24.32 -0.42 -18.29
C GLY A 52 22.92 -0.19 -17.71
N GLU A 53 22.03 0.51 -18.45
CA GLU A 53 20.69 0.84 -17.99
C GLU A 53 19.82 -0.41 -17.86
N ASN A 54 19.08 -0.48 -16.74
CA ASN A 54 18.10 -1.53 -16.53
C ASN A 54 16.89 -1.33 -17.47
N GLN A 55 16.62 -2.35 -18.29
CA GLN A 55 15.59 -2.25 -19.34
C GLN A 55 14.17 -2.09 -18.78
N ALA A 56 13.85 -2.76 -17.67
CA ALA A 56 12.53 -2.64 -17.05
C ALA A 56 12.29 -1.22 -16.53
N LEU A 57 13.31 -0.61 -15.92
CA LEU A 57 13.25 0.76 -15.43
C LEU A 57 13.14 1.77 -16.59
N LEU A 58 13.89 1.58 -17.67
CA LEU A 58 13.78 2.43 -18.86
C LEU A 58 12.38 2.41 -19.50
N GLU A 59 11.79 1.22 -19.65
CA GLU A 59 10.44 1.08 -20.20
C GLU A 59 9.40 1.74 -19.28
N MET A 60 9.55 1.62 -17.97
CA MET A 60 8.67 2.28 -16.99
C MET A 60 8.82 3.81 -17.10
N LEU A 61 10.03 4.34 -17.04
CA LEU A 61 10.29 5.78 -17.15
C LEU A 61 9.75 6.36 -18.47
N GLY A 62 9.92 5.63 -19.57
CA GLY A 62 9.36 6.05 -20.87
C GLY A 62 7.83 6.14 -20.88
N ARG A 63 7.13 5.41 -20.00
CA ARG A 63 5.68 5.53 -19.85
C ARG A 63 5.27 6.81 -19.13
N TYR A 64 6.01 7.17 -18.08
CA TYR A 64 5.79 8.45 -17.38
C TYR A 64 6.03 9.64 -18.31
N GLU A 65 7.12 9.64 -19.05
CA GLU A 65 7.45 10.71 -20.02
C GLU A 65 6.42 10.80 -21.16
N ALA A 66 5.87 9.66 -21.61
CA ALA A 66 4.81 9.65 -22.62
C ALA A 66 3.44 10.11 -22.09
N LEU A 67 3.22 10.09 -20.78
CA LEU A 67 1.93 10.43 -20.15
C LEU A 67 1.78 11.93 -19.89
N SER A 68 2.89 12.65 -19.63
CA SER A 68 2.89 14.09 -19.36
C SER A 68 4.11 14.78 -19.96
N ASP A 69 3.89 15.94 -20.57
CA ASP A 69 4.94 16.84 -21.07
C ASP A 69 5.71 17.57 -19.95
N LYS A 70 5.26 17.39 -18.71
CA LYS A 70 5.91 17.88 -17.49
C LYS A 70 7.02 16.97 -16.97
N ILE A 71 7.10 15.73 -17.44
CA ILE A 71 8.11 14.76 -17.00
C ILE A 71 9.24 14.67 -18.02
N HIS A 72 10.46 14.86 -17.54
CA HIS A 72 11.67 14.80 -18.36
C HIS A 72 12.62 13.72 -17.81
N VAL A 73 12.86 12.66 -18.59
CA VAL A 73 13.79 11.59 -18.22
C VAL A 73 15.18 11.89 -18.77
N ILE A 74 16.15 12.08 -17.88
CA ILE A 74 17.52 12.51 -18.22
C ILE A 74 18.51 11.48 -17.72
N LYS A 75 19.29 10.87 -18.61
CA LYS A 75 20.35 9.94 -18.23
C LYS A 75 21.59 10.69 -17.74
N LYS A 76 22.17 10.25 -16.64
CA LYS A 76 23.45 10.77 -16.09
C LYS A 76 24.43 9.62 -15.87
N ASP A 77 25.48 9.62 -16.65
CA ASP A 77 26.56 8.66 -16.51
C ASP A 77 27.45 9.06 -15.31
N PRO A 78 27.52 8.23 -14.24
CA PRO A 78 28.29 8.57 -13.04
C PRO A 78 29.80 8.63 -13.27
N VAL A 79 30.31 8.03 -14.36
CA VAL A 79 31.74 8.12 -14.72
C VAL A 79 32.03 9.49 -15.35
N LEU A 80 31.11 10.01 -16.17
CA LEU A 80 31.25 11.33 -16.79
C LEU A 80 30.90 12.48 -15.83
N TYR A 81 29.99 12.22 -14.89
CA TYR A 81 29.47 13.23 -13.94
C TYR A 81 29.55 12.74 -12.49
N PRO A 82 30.75 12.46 -11.92
CA PRO A 82 30.92 11.78 -10.62
C PRO A 82 30.34 12.59 -9.45
N ASN A 83 30.27 13.90 -9.54
CA ASN A 83 29.76 14.77 -8.47
C ASN A 83 28.31 15.21 -8.70
N PHE A 84 27.60 14.64 -9.67
CA PHE A 84 26.23 15.06 -9.96
C PHE A 84 25.27 14.69 -8.81
N ALA A 85 25.30 13.44 -8.37
CA ALA A 85 24.37 12.92 -7.39
C ALA A 85 24.56 13.54 -5.99
N SER A 86 25.79 13.89 -5.61
CA SER A 86 26.11 14.53 -4.32
C SER A 86 25.48 15.93 -4.13
N GLN A 87 24.89 16.53 -5.18
CA GLN A 87 24.11 17.76 -5.08
C GLN A 87 22.71 17.52 -4.51
N TYR A 88 22.23 16.27 -4.50
CA TYR A 88 20.86 15.90 -4.17
C TYR A 88 20.76 14.91 -3.01
N THR A 89 21.82 14.16 -2.71
CA THR A 89 21.84 13.17 -1.64
C THR A 89 23.24 12.97 -1.06
N ASP A 90 23.29 12.72 0.26
CA ASP A 90 24.49 12.27 0.97
C ASP A 90 24.62 10.74 1.02
N SER A 91 23.63 10.01 0.49
CA SER A 91 23.63 8.56 0.46
C SER A 91 24.54 7.99 -0.63
N ASP A 92 24.99 6.76 -0.47
CA ASP A 92 25.67 6.02 -1.53
C ASP A 92 24.74 5.82 -2.73
N VAL A 93 25.19 6.24 -3.91
CA VAL A 93 24.40 6.17 -5.13
C VAL A 93 24.81 4.94 -5.95
N TYR A 94 23.85 4.08 -6.20
CA TYR A 94 24.01 2.86 -6.98
C TYR A 94 23.61 3.07 -8.45
N GLU A 95 24.17 2.26 -9.35
CA GLU A 95 23.72 2.24 -10.74
C GLU A 95 22.24 1.86 -10.87
N ASN A 96 21.55 2.49 -11.80
CA ASN A 96 20.09 2.39 -12.00
C ASN A 96 19.26 2.93 -10.82
N SER A 97 19.83 3.79 -10.00
CA SER A 97 19.08 4.62 -9.06
C SER A 97 18.51 5.86 -9.76
N LEU A 98 17.51 6.48 -9.14
CA LEU A 98 16.88 7.69 -9.66
C LEU A 98 17.10 8.88 -8.72
N ILE A 99 17.16 10.08 -9.30
CA ILE A 99 17.05 11.35 -8.59
C ILE A 99 15.91 12.11 -9.24
N VAL A 100 14.84 12.34 -8.51
CA VAL A 100 13.65 13.08 -9.00
C VAL A 100 13.72 14.48 -8.43
N VAL A 101 13.55 15.49 -9.28
CA VAL A 101 13.71 16.91 -8.92
C VAL A 101 12.55 17.72 -9.48
N SER A 102 11.99 18.61 -8.64
CA SER A 102 11.06 19.66 -9.08
C SER A 102 11.30 20.91 -8.24
N GLY A 103 11.66 22.02 -8.89
CA GLY A 103 12.04 23.25 -8.21
C GLY A 103 13.22 23.05 -7.26
N GLU A 104 13.02 23.34 -5.97
CA GLU A 104 14.06 23.20 -4.93
C GLU A 104 14.02 21.83 -4.23
N ARG A 105 13.02 20.97 -4.52
CA ARG A 105 12.87 19.66 -3.88
C ARG A 105 13.48 18.56 -4.73
N SER A 106 14.12 17.62 -4.07
CA SER A 106 14.66 16.42 -4.69
C SER A 106 14.42 15.19 -3.83
N LYS A 107 14.24 14.03 -4.47
CA LYS A 107 14.15 12.72 -3.81
C LYS A 107 15.07 11.73 -4.53
N TYR A 108 15.97 11.13 -3.77
CA TYR A 108 16.78 10.00 -4.24
C TYR A 108 15.99 8.71 -4.03
N VAL A 109 16.01 7.84 -5.04
CA VAL A 109 15.40 6.52 -5.03
C VAL A 109 16.48 5.50 -5.37
N SER A 110 16.82 4.66 -4.41
CA SER A 110 17.88 3.65 -4.58
C SER A 110 17.43 2.53 -5.50
N TYR A 111 18.38 1.95 -6.24
CA TYR A 111 18.17 0.72 -7.00
C TYR A 111 17.57 -0.41 -6.14
N TYR A 112 18.00 -0.53 -4.89
CA TYR A 112 17.52 -1.56 -3.97
C TYR A 112 16.13 -1.32 -3.40
N GLU A 113 15.59 -0.10 -3.52
CA GLU A 113 14.18 0.20 -3.27
C GLU A 113 13.33 -0.17 -4.49
N ILE A 114 13.86 0.04 -5.69
CA ILE A 114 13.16 -0.28 -6.95
C ILE A 114 13.11 -1.79 -7.20
N PHE A 115 14.21 -2.50 -6.92
CA PHE A 115 14.35 -3.94 -7.15
C PHE A 115 14.66 -4.66 -5.85
N VAL A 116 13.62 -5.18 -5.19
CA VAL A 116 13.74 -5.90 -3.92
C VAL A 116 13.81 -7.39 -4.19
N THR A 117 14.94 -7.99 -3.86
CA THR A 117 15.16 -9.42 -4.03
C THR A 117 14.80 -10.18 -2.76
N ASN A 118 13.89 -11.12 -2.89
CA ASN A 118 13.40 -11.98 -1.81
C ASN A 118 13.80 -13.43 -2.06
N TYR A 119 13.84 -14.21 -0.98
CA TYR A 119 14.13 -15.64 -1.00
C TYR A 119 12.93 -16.42 -0.45
N ASP A 120 12.37 -17.30 -1.27
CA ASP A 120 11.32 -18.22 -0.84
C ASP A 120 11.95 -19.46 -0.20
N TYR A 121 11.83 -19.59 1.11
CA TYR A 121 12.37 -20.70 1.89
C TYR A 121 11.65 -22.04 1.64
N TYR A 122 10.42 -22.03 1.10
CA TYR A 122 9.68 -23.24 0.80
C TYR A 122 10.07 -23.84 -0.55
N THR A 123 10.27 -23.00 -1.54
CA THR A 123 10.65 -23.40 -2.90
C THR A 123 12.16 -23.34 -3.13
N TYR A 124 12.93 -22.77 -2.19
CA TYR A 124 14.36 -22.49 -2.32
C TYR A 124 14.69 -21.65 -3.56
N THR A 125 13.79 -20.77 -3.96
CA THR A 125 13.95 -19.89 -5.11
C THR A 125 14.10 -18.45 -4.70
N GLN A 126 14.89 -17.70 -5.47
CA GLN A 126 15.03 -16.27 -5.34
C GLN A 126 14.12 -15.59 -6.39
N TYR A 127 13.39 -14.57 -5.98
CA TYR A 127 12.57 -13.76 -6.87
C TYR A 127 12.79 -12.28 -6.58
N THR A 128 12.60 -11.44 -7.60
CA THR A 128 12.77 -10.00 -7.49
C THR A 128 11.43 -9.31 -7.71
N ASN A 129 11.01 -8.53 -6.75
CA ASN A 129 9.89 -7.63 -6.88
C ASN A 129 10.34 -6.29 -7.47
N PHE A 130 9.55 -5.75 -8.38
CA PHE A 130 9.77 -4.46 -9.01
C PHE A 130 8.79 -3.44 -8.46
N TYR A 131 9.31 -2.49 -7.70
CA TYR A 131 8.57 -1.39 -7.08
C TYR A 131 8.68 -0.09 -7.90
N GLY A 132 9.08 -0.18 -9.18
CA GLY A 132 9.37 0.99 -10.01
C GLY A 132 8.23 1.99 -10.07
N GLU A 133 7.00 1.53 -10.26
CA GLU A 133 5.83 2.42 -10.28
C GLU A 133 5.63 3.11 -8.93
N ASN A 134 5.62 2.36 -7.84
CA ASN A 134 5.45 2.92 -6.49
C ASN A 134 6.53 3.95 -6.17
N CYS A 135 7.81 3.61 -6.37
CA CYS A 135 8.94 4.48 -6.07
C CYS A 135 8.94 5.77 -6.90
N ILE A 136 8.66 5.66 -8.21
CA ILE A 136 8.65 6.83 -9.12
C ILE A 136 7.46 7.73 -8.79
N THR A 137 6.25 7.18 -8.66
CA THR A 137 5.05 7.95 -8.33
C THR A 137 5.18 8.66 -6.99
N SER A 138 5.67 7.94 -5.94
CA SER A 138 5.95 8.52 -4.63
C SER A 138 7.00 9.64 -4.71
N ALA A 139 8.06 9.46 -5.52
CA ALA A 139 9.07 10.50 -5.66
C ALA A 139 8.53 11.74 -6.39
N ILE A 140 7.70 11.56 -7.41
CA ILE A 140 7.04 12.67 -8.11
C ILE A 140 6.10 13.41 -7.14
N ASP A 141 5.23 12.69 -6.41
CA ASP A 141 4.34 13.28 -5.40
C ASP A 141 5.14 14.07 -4.35
N TYR A 142 6.25 13.52 -3.86
CA TYR A 142 7.11 14.19 -2.88
C TYR A 142 7.63 15.55 -3.38
N VAL A 143 8.14 15.59 -4.60
CA VAL A 143 8.79 16.82 -5.10
C VAL A 143 7.79 17.88 -5.59
N THR A 144 6.56 17.47 -5.91
CA THR A 144 5.52 18.36 -6.43
C THR A 144 4.51 18.81 -5.37
N SER A 145 4.32 18.06 -4.29
CA SER A 145 3.41 18.40 -3.19
C SER A 145 3.85 19.67 -2.46
N ASP A 146 2.93 20.58 -2.19
CA ASP A 146 3.23 21.81 -1.44
C ASP A 146 3.40 21.54 0.06
N LYS A 147 2.60 20.62 0.63
CA LYS A 147 2.65 20.20 2.03
C LYS A 147 2.63 18.67 2.10
N LEU A 148 3.53 18.10 2.88
CA LEU A 148 3.51 16.67 3.20
C LEU A 148 2.78 16.45 4.53
N PRO A 149 1.88 15.46 4.62
CA PRO A 149 1.23 15.11 5.88
C PRO A 149 2.23 14.69 6.94
N LYS A 150 1.92 14.96 8.20
CA LYS A 150 2.78 14.64 9.34
C LYS A 150 2.01 13.82 10.37
N ALA A 151 2.52 12.62 10.66
CA ALA A 151 1.98 11.73 11.67
C ALA A 151 2.93 11.68 12.89
N TYR A 152 2.39 11.87 14.07
CA TYR A 152 3.13 11.75 15.32
C TYR A 152 2.85 10.41 15.97
N ILE A 153 3.90 9.69 16.34
CA ILE A 153 3.83 8.38 17.01
C ILE A 153 3.97 8.60 18.50
N LEU A 154 2.91 8.32 19.26
CA LEU A 154 2.92 8.44 20.72
C LEU A 154 3.90 7.43 21.33
N LYS A 155 4.68 7.90 22.30
CA LYS A 155 5.60 7.11 23.12
C LYS A 155 5.46 7.50 24.58
N GLY A 156 5.66 6.53 25.46
CA GLY A 156 5.62 6.73 26.93
C GLY A 156 4.80 5.70 27.69
N HIS A 157 4.00 4.88 27.00
CA HIS A 157 3.10 3.90 27.61
C HIS A 157 3.47 2.44 27.22
N GLY A 158 4.73 2.22 26.83
CA GLY A 158 5.23 0.93 26.41
C GLY A 158 4.70 0.49 25.05
N GLU A 159 4.44 1.45 24.18
CA GLU A 159 4.05 1.21 22.79
C GLU A 159 5.13 0.40 22.05
N ILE A 160 4.71 -0.51 21.20
CA ILE A 160 5.64 -1.26 20.37
C ILE A 160 6.34 -0.34 19.36
N ASP A 161 7.52 -0.73 18.92
CA ASP A 161 8.16 -0.06 17.80
C ASP A 161 7.46 -0.43 16.50
N MET A 162 7.30 0.58 15.64
CA MET A 162 6.72 0.35 14.32
C MET A 162 7.65 -0.56 13.50
N PRO A 163 7.15 -1.67 12.95
CA PRO A 163 7.93 -2.55 12.09
C PRO A 163 8.55 -1.79 10.90
N SER A 164 9.72 -2.22 10.45
CA SER A 164 10.47 -1.58 9.37
C SER A 164 9.69 -1.50 8.07
N GLU A 165 8.92 -2.54 7.76
CA GLU A 165 8.08 -2.64 6.57
C GLU A 165 6.95 -1.59 6.59
N ALA A 166 6.25 -1.46 7.73
CA ALA A 166 5.21 -0.44 7.92
C ALA A 166 5.80 0.98 7.88
N ARG A 167 6.98 1.19 8.49
CA ARG A 167 7.68 2.48 8.45
C ARG A 167 8.08 2.85 7.01
N SER A 168 8.60 1.89 6.25
CA SER A 168 8.96 2.09 4.84
C SER A 168 7.72 2.38 4.01
N ALA A 169 6.61 1.68 4.24
CA ALA A 169 5.35 1.91 3.55
C ALA A 169 4.80 3.33 3.82
N ILE A 170 4.83 3.82 5.06
CA ILE A 170 4.45 5.21 5.41
C ILE A 170 5.34 6.22 4.66
N SER A 171 6.67 5.99 4.63
CA SER A 171 7.62 6.86 3.93
C SER A 171 7.37 6.89 2.42
N ASN A 172 6.96 5.77 1.84
CA ASN A 172 6.62 5.68 0.42
C ASN A 172 5.35 6.45 0.07
N GLU A 173 4.45 6.65 1.03
CA GLU A 173 3.28 7.53 0.89
C GLU A 173 3.59 8.99 1.21
N ASN A 174 4.85 9.34 1.40
CA ASN A 174 5.30 10.70 1.73
C ASN A 174 4.62 11.28 2.98
N ILE A 175 4.30 10.44 3.95
CA ILE A 175 3.84 10.85 5.27
C ILE A 175 5.06 10.95 6.18
N LEU A 176 5.33 12.15 6.67
CA LEU A 176 6.42 12.37 7.62
C LEU A 176 6.04 11.78 8.98
N THR A 177 6.99 11.08 9.63
CA THR A 177 6.73 10.52 10.98
C THR A 177 7.71 11.10 11.99
N GLU A 178 7.20 11.51 13.14
CA GLU A 178 8.01 11.92 14.30
C GLU A 178 7.50 11.24 15.56
N GLU A 179 8.42 10.93 16.50
CA GLU A 179 8.03 10.42 17.80
C GLU A 179 7.60 11.58 18.71
N PHE A 180 6.57 11.34 19.51
CA PHE A 180 5.97 12.34 20.39
C PHE A 180 5.71 11.73 21.77
N SER A 181 5.90 12.51 22.82
CA SER A 181 5.57 12.09 24.18
C SER A 181 5.01 13.27 25.01
N PHE A 182 3.95 13.01 25.75
CA PHE A 182 3.39 13.96 26.72
C PHE A 182 4.31 14.24 27.91
N LEU A 183 5.37 13.46 28.10
CA LEU A 183 6.40 13.76 29.13
C LEU A 183 7.20 15.01 28.79
N THR A 184 7.33 15.33 27.51
CA THR A 184 8.12 16.46 27.01
C THR A 184 7.28 17.55 26.35
N ASN A 185 6.00 17.29 26.12
CA ASN A 185 5.09 18.21 25.42
C ASN A 185 3.77 18.37 26.17
N ASP A 186 3.25 19.58 26.22
CA ASP A 186 2.00 19.88 26.90
C ASP A 186 0.74 19.53 26.08
N ALA A 187 0.86 19.42 24.75
CA ALA A 187 -0.23 19.11 23.83
C ALA A 187 0.30 18.34 22.61
N VAL A 188 -0.59 17.72 21.85
CA VAL A 188 -0.26 17.20 20.52
C VAL A 188 0.18 18.37 19.64
N PRO A 189 1.27 18.25 18.85
CA PRO A 189 1.76 19.33 18.00
C PRO A 189 0.69 19.85 17.02
N GLU A 190 0.67 21.16 16.80
CA GLU A 190 -0.34 21.81 15.94
C GLU A 190 -0.21 21.41 14.45
N ASP A 191 0.97 20.95 14.02
CA ASP A 191 1.24 20.48 12.68
C ASP A 191 0.96 18.98 12.50
N ALA A 192 0.39 18.32 13.50
CA ALA A 192 -0.02 16.93 13.43
C ALA A 192 -1.27 16.77 12.56
N ASP A 193 -1.12 16.13 11.40
CA ASP A 193 -2.26 15.71 10.58
C ASP A 193 -2.86 14.40 11.12
N CYS A 194 -2.06 13.55 11.79
CA CYS A 194 -2.50 12.32 12.45
C CYS A 194 -1.66 12.01 13.69
N LEU A 195 -2.31 11.51 14.76
CA LEU A 195 -1.67 10.88 15.91
C LEU A 195 -1.77 9.35 15.76
N ILE A 196 -0.66 8.64 15.95
CA ILE A 196 -0.61 7.17 15.92
C ILE A 196 -0.30 6.68 17.33
N ILE A 197 -1.16 5.82 17.87
CA ILE A 197 -0.95 5.11 19.14
C ILE A 197 -0.87 3.62 18.81
N LEU A 198 0.32 3.03 19.00
CA LEU A 198 0.61 1.69 18.54
C LEU A 198 0.80 0.72 19.71
N SER A 199 -0.27 0.03 20.07
CA SER A 199 -0.27 -1.06 21.05
C SER A 199 0.40 -0.68 22.38
N PRO A 200 -0.15 0.31 23.13
CA PRO A 200 0.37 0.64 24.46
C PRO A 200 0.22 -0.58 25.38
N SER A 201 1.22 -0.82 26.22
CA SER A 201 1.21 -1.88 27.23
C SER A 201 0.80 -1.39 28.62
N SER A 202 0.65 -0.09 28.80
CA SER A 202 0.12 0.55 30.00
C SER A 202 -0.87 1.66 29.64
N ASP A 203 -1.79 1.96 30.57
CA ASP A 203 -2.83 2.96 30.35
C ASP A 203 -2.25 4.38 30.22
N ILE A 204 -2.91 5.20 29.44
CA ILE A 204 -2.67 6.65 29.38
C ILE A 204 -3.23 7.30 30.64
N THR A 205 -2.70 8.46 31.04
CA THR A 205 -3.28 9.21 32.15
C THR A 205 -4.59 9.90 31.75
N GLU A 206 -5.43 10.26 32.74
CA GLU A 206 -6.65 11.03 32.50
C GLU A 206 -6.37 12.36 31.78
N THR A 207 -5.27 13.03 32.17
CA THR A 207 -4.85 14.28 31.55
C THR A 207 -4.45 14.11 30.09
N GLU A 208 -3.75 13.03 29.73
CA GLU A 208 -3.36 12.71 28.35
C GLU A 208 -4.57 12.38 27.51
N LYS A 209 -5.51 11.58 28.05
CA LYS A 209 -6.80 11.32 27.40
C LYS A 209 -7.52 12.64 27.04
N ASP A 210 -7.59 13.58 27.98
CA ASP A 210 -8.27 14.86 27.74
C ASP A 210 -7.54 15.73 26.72
N LYS A 211 -6.20 15.69 26.69
CA LYS A 211 -5.38 16.34 25.65
C LYS A 211 -5.61 15.74 24.27
N ILE A 212 -5.68 14.41 24.18
CA ILE A 212 -6.00 13.69 22.93
C ILE A 212 -7.41 14.06 22.45
N ILE A 213 -8.41 14.05 23.35
CA ILE A 213 -9.79 14.45 22.98
C ILE A 213 -9.83 15.92 22.52
N THR A 214 -9.04 16.79 23.13
CA THR A 214 -8.95 18.21 22.73
C THR A 214 -8.35 18.35 21.33
N TYR A 215 -7.28 17.63 21.03
CA TYR A 215 -6.67 17.57 19.70
C TYR A 215 -7.69 17.07 18.65
N LEU A 216 -8.40 15.98 18.95
CA LEU A 216 -9.40 15.41 18.05
C LEU A 216 -10.58 16.37 17.81
N LYS A 217 -11.10 17.06 18.85
CA LYS A 217 -12.12 18.11 18.72
C LYS A 217 -11.68 19.29 17.87
N GLY A 218 -10.38 19.53 17.76
CA GLY A 218 -9.80 20.52 16.86
C GLY A 218 -9.72 20.08 15.40
N GLY A 219 -10.20 18.88 15.07
CA GLY A 219 -10.12 18.31 13.72
C GLY A 219 -8.84 17.52 13.46
N GLY A 220 -8.14 17.10 14.52
CA GLY A 220 -7.06 16.14 14.42
C GLY A 220 -7.56 14.72 14.15
N ASN A 221 -6.68 13.82 13.70
CA ASN A 221 -7.02 12.44 13.36
C ASN A 221 -6.23 11.45 14.22
N LEU A 222 -6.77 10.25 14.45
CA LEU A 222 -6.17 9.23 15.31
C LEU A 222 -6.17 7.85 14.64
N CYS A 223 -4.99 7.26 14.53
CA CYS A 223 -4.82 5.83 14.27
C CYS A 223 -4.50 5.14 15.60
N LEU A 224 -5.44 4.37 16.12
CA LEU A 224 -5.26 3.61 17.35
C LEU A 224 -5.24 2.12 17.03
N ILE A 225 -4.12 1.47 17.33
CA ILE A 225 -4.01 0.02 17.29
C ILE A 225 -3.81 -0.46 18.72
N THR A 226 -4.77 -1.19 19.26
CA THR A 226 -4.66 -1.80 20.60
C THR A 226 -4.13 -3.24 20.49
N ASN A 227 -3.95 -3.88 21.62
CA ASN A 227 -3.60 -5.29 21.71
C ASN A 227 -4.13 -5.85 23.04
N TYR A 228 -4.47 -7.11 23.06
CA TYR A 228 -4.84 -7.79 24.30
C TYR A 228 -3.61 -7.88 25.22
N THR A 229 -3.63 -7.19 26.33
CA THR A 229 -2.55 -7.20 27.33
C THR A 229 -2.94 -7.94 28.63
N GLY A 230 -4.24 -8.16 28.83
CA GLY A 230 -4.79 -8.61 30.11
C GLY A 230 -4.68 -7.58 31.24
N MET A 231 -4.37 -6.33 30.89
CA MET A 231 -4.29 -5.21 31.83
C MET A 231 -5.48 -4.28 31.62
N ASP A 232 -6.02 -3.76 32.73
CA ASP A 232 -7.06 -2.76 32.67
C ASP A 232 -6.48 -1.41 32.19
N MET A 233 -7.13 -0.80 31.18
CA MET A 233 -6.74 0.49 30.60
C MET A 233 -7.94 1.45 30.60
N PRO A 234 -8.43 1.88 31.79
CA PRO A 234 -9.68 2.62 31.90
C PRO A 234 -9.69 3.96 31.19
N ASN A 235 -8.55 4.65 31.08
CA ASN A 235 -8.49 5.93 30.39
C ASN A 235 -8.48 5.74 28.86
N LEU A 236 -7.75 4.73 28.34
CA LEU A 236 -7.76 4.38 26.94
C LEU A 236 -9.16 3.89 26.51
N ASP A 237 -9.81 3.05 27.32
CA ASP A 237 -11.17 2.60 27.11
C ASP A 237 -12.17 3.77 27.15
N ALA A 238 -11.99 4.71 28.08
CA ALA A 238 -12.81 5.92 28.12
C ALA A 238 -12.64 6.82 26.88
N LEU A 239 -11.42 6.86 26.28
CA LEU A 239 -11.19 7.53 25.01
C LEU A 239 -11.99 6.86 23.88
N ILE A 240 -11.92 5.54 23.78
CA ILE A 240 -12.65 4.74 22.76
C ILE A 240 -14.17 4.90 22.96
N ASN A 241 -14.63 4.79 24.22
CA ASN A 241 -16.05 4.96 24.57
C ASN A 241 -16.58 6.35 24.25
N TYR A 242 -15.76 7.40 24.40
CA TYR A 242 -16.14 8.76 24.01
C TYR A 242 -16.50 8.85 22.51
N TYR A 243 -15.91 8.00 21.67
CA TYR A 243 -16.19 7.90 20.24
C TYR A 243 -17.15 6.75 19.88
N GLY A 244 -17.95 6.29 20.85
CA GLY A 244 -19.09 5.43 20.61
C GLY A 244 -18.80 3.95 20.46
N VAL A 245 -17.60 3.52 20.78
CA VAL A 245 -17.16 2.13 20.68
C VAL A 245 -16.73 1.62 22.06
N GLU A 246 -17.05 0.38 22.39
CA GLU A 246 -16.58 -0.31 23.59
C GLU A 246 -15.78 -1.57 23.21
N LYS A 247 -14.74 -1.83 23.99
CA LYS A 247 -13.99 -3.08 23.89
C LYS A 247 -14.75 -4.18 24.64
N VAL A 248 -14.64 -5.39 24.12
CA VAL A 248 -15.13 -6.61 24.77
C VAL A 248 -13.95 -7.30 25.44
N ASP A 249 -14.11 -7.71 26.68
CA ASP A 249 -13.06 -8.37 27.43
C ASP A 249 -12.61 -9.66 26.76
N GLY A 250 -11.30 -9.89 26.76
CA GLY A 250 -10.70 -11.12 26.25
C GLY A 250 -10.30 -11.06 24.77
N ILE A 251 -9.91 -12.20 24.23
CA ILE A 251 -9.56 -12.39 22.82
C ILE A 251 -10.69 -13.05 22.06
N VAL A 252 -10.88 -12.64 20.82
CA VAL A 252 -11.90 -13.24 19.96
C VAL A 252 -11.41 -14.56 19.37
N LEU A 253 -12.23 -15.57 19.49
CA LEU A 253 -12.07 -16.90 18.88
C LEU A 253 -13.18 -17.16 17.87
N GLU A 254 -12.84 -17.78 16.75
CA GLU A 254 -13.75 -18.04 15.66
C GLU A 254 -14.06 -19.54 15.52
N ASN A 255 -15.34 -19.88 15.43
CA ASN A 255 -15.79 -21.26 15.17
C ASN A 255 -16.08 -21.52 13.70
N ASP A 256 -16.34 -20.49 12.90
CA ASP A 256 -16.51 -20.67 11.46
C ASP A 256 -15.13 -20.69 10.78
N GLN A 257 -14.81 -21.84 10.17
CA GLN A 257 -13.52 -22.05 9.49
C GLN A 257 -13.28 -21.14 8.28
N ASN A 258 -14.32 -20.47 7.77
CA ASN A 258 -14.16 -19.46 6.72
C ASN A 258 -13.68 -18.11 7.25
N TYR A 259 -13.71 -17.91 8.57
CA TYR A 259 -13.36 -16.68 9.26
C TYR A 259 -12.11 -16.81 10.15
N CYS A 260 -11.38 -17.91 10.04
CA CYS A 260 -10.08 -18.08 10.71
C CYS A 260 -9.10 -18.89 9.86
N LEU A 261 -7.81 -18.74 10.17
CA LEU A 261 -6.74 -19.41 9.45
C LEU A 261 -6.67 -20.90 9.88
N SER A 262 -7.22 -21.79 9.05
CA SER A 262 -7.21 -23.21 9.31
C SER A 262 -7.85 -23.56 10.68
N LYS A 263 -7.12 -24.26 11.57
CA LYS A 263 -7.55 -24.64 12.92
C LYS A 263 -7.22 -23.62 14.02
N TYR A 264 -6.59 -22.51 13.64
CA TYR A 264 -6.16 -21.49 14.61
C TYR A 264 -7.27 -20.46 14.81
N LYS A 265 -8.20 -20.74 15.74
CA LYS A 265 -9.39 -19.93 16.01
C LYS A 265 -9.10 -18.46 16.34
N HIS A 266 -7.91 -18.16 16.86
CA HIS A 266 -7.44 -16.82 17.23
C HIS A 266 -6.69 -16.08 16.10
N TYR A 267 -6.52 -16.69 14.93
CA TYR A 267 -6.04 -16.04 13.71
C TYR A 267 -7.24 -15.72 12.83
N LEU A 268 -7.85 -14.57 13.08
CA LEU A 268 -9.12 -14.22 12.47
C LEU A 268 -8.91 -13.78 11.00
N LEU A 269 -9.79 -14.25 10.12
CA LEU A 269 -9.97 -13.77 8.75
C LEU A 269 -11.35 -13.07 8.66
N PRO A 270 -11.49 -11.87 9.24
CA PRO A 270 -12.78 -11.22 9.33
C PRO A 270 -13.31 -10.85 7.95
N LYS A 271 -14.65 -10.74 7.84
CA LYS A 271 -15.27 -10.16 6.66
C LYS A 271 -14.84 -8.71 6.53
N ILE A 272 -14.32 -8.36 5.38
CA ILE A 272 -14.01 -6.98 5.01
C ILE A 272 -15.30 -6.31 4.53
N ASN A 273 -15.68 -5.18 5.13
CA ASN A 273 -16.83 -4.41 4.72
C ASN A 273 -16.38 -3.22 3.85
N SER A 274 -17.28 -2.71 2.99
CA SER A 274 -16.95 -1.63 2.04
C SER A 274 -16.76 -0.29 2.76
N HIS A 275 -15.61 0.33 2.53
CA HIS A 275 -15.22 1.68 2.94
C HIS A 275 -14.08 2.14 2.04
N ALA A 276 -13.74 3.43 1.96
CA ALA A 276 -12.60 3.93 1.19
C ALA A 276 -11.29 3.20 1.59
N ILE A 277 -11.07 2.95 2.87
CA ILE A 277 -9.90 2.23 3.41
C ILE A 277 -9.82 0.78 2.89
N THR A 278 -10.95 0.10 2.75
CA THR A 278 -11.02 -1.35 2.49
C THR A 278 -11.36 -1.70 1.04
N SER A 279 -11.86 -0.74 0.26
CA SER A 279 -12.24 -0.97 -1.14
C SER A 279 -11.10 -1.57 -1.98
N PRO A 280 -9.84 -1.11 -1.85
CA PRO A 280 -8.74 -1.68 -2.62
C PRO A 280 -8.50 -3.17 -2.31
N LEU A 281 -8.69 -3.58 -1.05
CA LEU A 281 -8.56 -4.98 -0.66
C LEU A 281 -9.70 -5.82 -1.25
N LEU A 282 -10.93 -5.30 -1.23
CA LEU A 282 -12.11 -5.98 -1.79
C LEU A 282 -11.98 -6.16 -3.30
N GLU A 283 -11.58 -5.14 -4.03
CA GLU A 283 -11.36 -5.16 -5.48
C GLU A 283 -10.26 -6.14 -5.88
N GLY A 284 -9.20 -6.22 -5.08
CA GLY A 284 -8.10 -7.17 -5.26
C GLY A 284 -8.41 -8.59 -4.80
N GLY A 285 -9.54 -8.82 -4.11
CA GLY A 285 -9.89 -10.12 -3.54
C GLY A 285 -8.96 -10.57 -2.41
N TYR A 286 -8.40 -9.62 -1.68
CA TYR A 286 -7.47 -9.88 -0.57
C TYR A 286 -8.19 -10.12 0.75
N TYR A 287 -7.47 -10.73 1.70
CA TYR A 287 -7.92 -10.97 3.06
C TYR A 287 -7.16 -10.08 4.05
N ALA A 288 -7.77 -9.78 5.20
CA ALA A 288 -7.08 -9.24 6.35
C ALA A 288 -6.91 -10.38 7.39
N LEU A 289 -5.75 -10.44 8.03
CA LEU A 289 -5.45 -11.44 9.07
C LEU A 289 -5.21 -10.73 10.40
N MET A 290 -6.08 -10.99 11.37
CA MET A 290 -6.10 -10.31 12.66
C MET A 290 -5.82 -11.32 13.79
N PRO A 291 -4.53 -11.58 14.12
CA PRO A 291 -4.18 -12.55 15.17
C PRO A 291 -4.43 -11.98 16.56
N VAL A 292 -5.03 -12.76 17.43
CA VAL A 292 -5.22 -12.45 18.87
C VAL A 292 -5.90 -11.09 19.08
N ALA A 293 -6.95 -10.81 18.32
CA ALA A 293 -7.65 -9.53 18.38
C ALA A 293 -8.66 -9.50 19.53
N GLU A 294 -8.88 -8.31 20.12
CA GLU A 294 -10.01 -8.03 21.03
C GLU A 294 -11.28 -7.75 20.21
N GLY A 295 -12.44 -8.00 20.78
CA GLY A 295 -13.71 -7.64 20.16
C GLY A 295 -14.11 -6.20 20.42
N LEU A 296 -14.80 -5.59 19.47
CA LEU A 296 -15.41 -4.27 19.61
C LEU A 296 -16.92 -4.35 19.41
N ARG A 297 -17.64 -3.48 20.10
CA ARG A 297 -19.08 -3.24 19.93
C ARG A 297 -19.38 -1.73 19.85
N GLU A 298 -20.47 -1.39 19.19
CA GLU A 298 -21.02 -0.04 19.27
C GLU A 298 -21.72 0.16 20.61
N LEU A 299 -21.49 1.31 21.23
CA LEU A 299 -22.27 1.72 22.39
C LEU A 299 -23.74 1.90 21.98
N LYS A 300 -24.67 1.61 22.90
CA LYS A 300 -26.11 1.73 22.67
C LYS A 300 -26.55 3.16 22.35
N ASN A 301 -25.85 4.16 22.88
CA ASN A 301 -26.17 5.58 22.72
C ASN A 301 -24.87 6.36 22.43
N PRO A 302 -24.30 6.25 21.23
CA PRO A 302 -23.19 7.10 20.83
C PRO A 302 -23.66 8.55 20.71
N ARG A 303 -22.73 9.51 20.67
CA ARG A 303 -23.04 10.91 20.37
C ARG A 303 -23.58 11.04 18.95
N ASP A 304 -24.57 11.90 18.73
CA ASP A 304 -25.22 12.09 17.41
C ASP A 304 -24.24 12.56 16.31
N THR A 305 -23.11 13.16 16.70
CA THR A 305 -22.06 13.64 15.79
C THR A 305 -21.10 12.55 15.34
N VAL A 306 -21.15 11.37 15.98
CA VAL A 306 -20.25 10.25 15.73
C VAL A 306 -20.90 9.26 14.76
N SER A 307 -20.19 8.92 13.70
CA SER A 307 -20.56 7.85 12.77
C SER A 307 -19.50 6.75 12.81
N ILE A 308 -19.95 5.49 12.90
CA ILE A 308 -19.07 4.33 13.02
C ILE A 308 -19.28 3.42 11.82
N THR A 309 -18.21 3.15 11.08
CA THR A 309 -18.19 2.14 10.01
C THR A 309 -17.32 0.96 10.44
N LYS A 310 -17.92 -0.22 10.53
CA LYS A 310 -17.20 -1.46 10.83
C LYS A 310 -16.39 -1.89 9.62
N LEU A 311 -15.08 -1.84 9.69
CA LEU A 311 -14.19 -2.23 8.59
C LEU A 311 -14.05 -3.75 8.49
N LEU A 312 -13.86 -4.40 9.64
CA LEU A 312 -13.57 -5.83 9.76
C LEU A 312 -14.52 -6.46 10.78
N THR A 313 -15.29 -7.47 10.36
CA THR A 313 -16.34 -8.08 11.21
C THR A 313 -16.18 -9.60 11.27
N THR A 314 -16.24 -10.17 12.47
CA THR A 314 -16.22 -11.62 12.70
C THR A 314 -17.55 -12.28 12.32
N SER A 315 -17.62 -13.61 12.32
CA SER A 315 -18.88 -14.33 12.10
C SER A 315 -19.79 -14.27 13.34
N GLY A 316 -21.05 -14.64 13.15
CA GLY A 316 -21.99 -14.82 14.27
C GLY A 316 -21.65 -16.03 15.18
N SER A 317 -20.69 -16.85 14.78
CA SER A 317 -20.21 -18.01 15.57
C SER A 317 -18.97 -17.68 16.41
N SER A 318 -18.47 -16.45 16.33
CA SER A 318 -17.34 -15.98 17.15
C SER A 318 -17.75 -15.78 18.61
N TYR A 319 -16.78 -15.82 19.49
CA TYR A 319 -16.96 -15.56 20.92
C TYR A 319 -15.67 -14.97 21.50
N SER A 320 -15.82 -14.19 22.57
CA SER A 320 -14.67 -13.66 23.31
C SER A 320 -14.40 -14.48 24.54
N LYS A 321 -13.11 -14.68 24.83
CA LYS A 321 -12.64 -15.50 25.95
C LYS A 321 -11.44 -14.85 26.63
N ASP A 322 -11.37 -14.94 27.96
CA ASP A 322 -10.21 -14.46 28.70
C ASP A 322 -8.94 -15.21 28.27
N GLY A 323 -8.08 -14.51 27.54
CA GLY A 323 -6.88 -15.09 26.95
C GLY A 323 -5.82 -15.55 27.94
N LEU A 324 -5.76 -14.94 29.15
CA LEU A 324 -4.79 -15.28 30.18
C LEU A 324 -5.16 -16.56 30.95
N ASN A 325 -6.45 -16.79 31.17
CA ASN A 325 -6.97 -17.91 31.95
C ASN A 325 -7.57 -19.03 31.10
N MET A 326 -7.45 -18.92 29.78
CA MET A 326 -8.01 -19.89 28.84
C MET A 326 -7.35 -21.25 28.95
N THR A 327 -8.16 -22.28 29.34
CA THR A 327 -7.74 -23.68 29.41
C THR A 327 -8.12 -24.48 28.18
N THR A 328 -9.10 -24.00 27.42
CA THR A 328 -9.58 -24.56 26.15
C THR A 328 -9.96 -23.48 25.18
N SER A 329 -9.74 -23.74 23.90
CA SER A 329 -10.21 -22.87 22.82
C SER A 329 -11.66 -23.15 22.40
N GLU A 330 -12.38 -24.06 23.06
CA GLU A 330 -13.78 -24.30 22.79
C GLU A 330 -14.66 -23.32 23.57
N LYS A 331 -15.82 -22.95 22.98
CA LYS A 331 -16.79 -22.06 23.62
C LYS A 331 -17.34 -22.68 24.87
N GLU A 332 -17.39 -21.92 25.94
CA GLU A 332 -17.93 -22.31 27.24
C GLU A 332 -19.13 -21.43 27.65
N GLU A 333 -19.86 -21.84 28.66
CA GLU A 333 -20.94 -21.02 29.21
C GLU A 333 -20.36 -19.78 29.91
N GLY A 334 -20.82 -18.60 29.49
CA GLY A 334 -20.32 -17.28 29.98
C GLY A 334 -19.40 -16.56 29.01
N ASP A 335 -18.90 -17.25 27.97
CA ASP A 335 -18.18 -16.58 26.92
C ASP A 335 -19.11 -15.61 26.15
N GLU A 336 -18.66 -14.38 25.90
CA GLU A 336 -19.46 -13.41 25.16
C GLU A 336 -19.60 -13.77 23.68
N GLU A 337 -20.83 -13.68 23.16
CA GLU A 337 -21.13 -14.07 21.78
C GLU A 337 -20.92 -12.92 20.81
N GLY A 338 -20.37 -13.25 19.60
CA GLY A 338 -20.29 -12.33 18.47
C GLY A 338 -21.62 -12.12 17.73
N PRO A 339 -21.63 -11.44 16.59
CA PRO A 339 -20.45 -10.96 15.90
C PRO A 339 -19.82 -9.73 16.57
N PHE A 340 -18.50 -9.65 16.49
CA PHE A 340 -17.72 -8.48 16.89
C PHE A 340 -17.17 -7.77 15.64
N PHE A 341 -16.73 -6.53 15.78
CA PHE A 341 -15.81 -5.97 14.83
C PHE A 341 -14.41 -5.85 15.45
N VAL A 342 -13.37 -5.95 14.64
CA VAL A 342 -11.96 -5.91 15.04
C VAL A 342 -11.19 -4.81 14.32
N GLY A 343 -11.93 -4.01 13.55
CA GLY A 343 -11.46 -2.81 12.88
C GLY A 343 -12.63 -1.90 12.57
N ALA A 344 -12.47 -0.60 12.83
CA ALA A 344 -13.49 0.43 12.61
C ALA A 344 -12.88 1.73 12.10
N ALA A 345 -13.63 2.42 11.22
CA ALA A 345 -13.44 3.82 10.90
C ALA A 345 -14.54 4.63 11.59
N ILE A 346 -14.16 5.69 12.27
CA ILE A 346 -15.07 6.55 13.02
C ILE A 346 -14.88 7.97 12.53
N THR A 347 -15.97 8.70 12.28
CA THR A 347 -15.93 10.13 12.00
C THR A 347 -16.72 10.88 13.06
N ASP A 348 -16.25 12.07 13.41
CA ASP A 348 -16.93 12.97 14.36
C ASP A 348 -16.95 14.39 13.80
N THR A 349 -18.15 14.94 13.69
CA THR A 349 -18.42 16.28 13.14
C THR A 349 -18.66 17.33 14.24
N THR A 350 -18.15 17.12 15.44
CA THR A 350 -18.33 18.06 16.58
C THR A 350 -17.61 19.38 16.39
N GLY A 351 -16.47 19.39 15.69
CA GLY A 351 -15.63 20.58 15.45
C GLY A 351 -15.92 21.29 14.13
N ASP A 352 -15.11 22.27 13.80
CA ASP A 352 -15.14 22.97 12.51
C ASP A 352 -14.66 22.09 11.35
N ARG A 353 -13.89 21.04 11.66
CA ARG A 353 -13.40 20.02 10.75
C ARG A 353 -13.88 18.66 11.22
N GLU A 354 -14.05 17.75 10.27
CA GLU A 354 -14.31 16.35 10.56
C GLU A 354 -13.06 15.70 11.16
N THR A 355 -13.25 15.01 12.28
CA THR A 355 -12.24 14.16 12.90
C THR A 355 -12.39 12.75 12.38
N LYS A 356 -11.30 12.14 11.95
CA LYS A 356 -11.26 10.76 11.46
C LYS A 356 -10.45 9.90 12.44
N ILE A 357 -11.02 8.78 12.87
CA ILE A 357 -10.36 7.84 13.78
C ILE A 357 -10.42 6.45 13.14
N VAL A 358 -9.29 5.76 13.11
CA VAL A 358 -9.22 4.35 12.76
C VAL A 358 -8.76 3.55 13.96
N LEU A 359 -9.50 2.49 14.26
CA LEU A 359 -9.24 1.61 15.40
C LEU A 359 -9.08 0.17 14.90
N TYR A 360 -7.96 -0.47 15.26
CA TYR A 360 -7.70 -1.89 15.12
C TYR A 360 -7.35 -2.51 16.47
N THR A 361 -7.71 -3.75 16.70
CA THR A 361 -7.61 -4.39 18.01
C THR A 361 -6.50 -5.42 18.14
N THR A 362 -5.55 -5.41 17.22
CA THR A 362 -4.33 -6.21 17.31
C THR A 362 -3.19 -5.56 16.55
N SER A 363 -2.04 -5.44 17.19
CA SER A 363 -0.80 -5.03 16.53
C SER A 363 -0.15 -6.17 15.73
N GLY A 364 -0.57 -7.41 15.99
CA GLY A 364 -0.11 -8.58 15.23
C GLY A 364 -0.41 -8.50 13.73
N MET A 365 -1.35 -7.64 13.31
CA MET A 365 -1.60 -7.38 11.90
C MET A 365 -0.38 -6.77 11.17
N LEU A 366 0.47 -6.05 11.88
CA LEU A 366 1.68 -5.41 11.33
C LEU A 366 2.93 -6.30 11.47
N ASP A 367 2.81 -7.52 12.03
CA ASP A 367 3.93 -8.45 12.07
C ASP A 367 4.25 -8.93 10.64
N PRO A 368 5.50 -8.78 10.15
CA PRO A 368 5.86 -9.20 8.80
C PRO A 368 5.58 -10.68 8.51
N SER A 369 5.70 -11.54 9.52
CA SER A 369 5.39 -12.98 9.38
C SER A 369 3.90 -13.26 9.22
N VAL A 370 3.04 -12.40 9.73
CA VAL A 370 1.58 -12.44 9.56
C VAL A 370 1.18 -11.81 8.24
N ASP A 371 1.72 -10.66 7.91
CA ASP A 371 1.38 -9.89 6.71
C ASP A 371 1.73 -10.64 5.42
N VAL A 372 2.84 -11.40 5.41
CA VAL A 372 3.21 -12.23 4.26
C VAL A 372 2.16 -13.32 3.95
N ILE A 373 1.42 -13.81 4.94
CA ILE A 373 0.37 -14.84 4.74
C ILE A 373 -0.78 -14.28 3.89
N VAL A 374 -1.06 -13.00 4.04
CA VAL A 374 -2.12 -12.28 3.30
C VAL A 374 -1.54 -11.39 2.19
N ALA A 375 -0.32 -11.68 1.75
CA ALA A 375 0.35 -11.01 0.63
C ALA A 375 0.46 -9.48 0.80
N GLY A 376 0.77 -9.01 2.01
CA GLY A 376 0.99 -7.59 2.31
C GLY A 376 -0.28 -6.77 2.55
N SER A 377 -1.46 -7.40 2.53
CA SER A 377 -2.73 -6.66 2.59
C SER A 377 -3.04 -6.04 3.96
N ASN A 378 -2.43 -6.52 5.05
CA ASN A 378 -2.55 -5.86 6.34
C ASN A 378 -1.77 -4.54 6.37
N THR A 379 -0.57 -4.51 5.79
CA THR A 379 0.18 -3.25 5.61
C THR A 379 -0.59 -2.30 4.70
N ASP A 380 -1.18 -2.77 3.60
CA ASP A 380 -2.02 -1.92 2.74
C ASP A 380 -3.22 -1.35 3.51
N LEU A 381 -3.89 -2.17 4.33
CA LEU A 381 -5.01 -1.72 5.15
C LEU A 381 -4.59 -0.60 6.13
N PHE A 382 -3.43 -0.74 6.74
CA PHE A 382 -2.86 0.28 7.62
C PHE A 382 -2.52 1.56 6.87
N ILE A 383 -1.87 1.46 5.71
CA ILE A 383 -1.51 2.61 4.87
C ILE A 383 -2.75 3.31 4.32
N ASN A 384 -3.73 2.56 3.81
CA ASN A 384 -5.00 3.14 3.35
C ASN A 384 -5.72 3.89 4.48
N SER A 385 -5.58 3.41 5.74
CA SER A 385 -6.12 4.12 6.90
C SER A 385 -5.44 5.48 7.13
N LEU A 386 -4.10 5.53 7.03
CA LEU A 386 -3.34 6.77 7.16
C LEU A 386 -3.66 7.74 6.01
N ASN A 387 -3.73 7.25 4.77
CA ASN A 387 -4.08 8.05 3.60
C ASN A 387 -5.48 8.66 3.74
N TRP A 388 -6.47 7.87 4.20
CA TRP A 388 -7.83 8.37 4.45
C TRP A 388 -7.86 9.46 5.54
N MET A 389 -7.08 9.31 6.61
CA MET A 389 -6.97 10.30 7.69
C MET A 389 -6.20 11.57 7.27
N CYS A 390 -5.18 11.42 6.43
CA CYS A 390 -4.34 12.51 5.93
C CYS A 390 -4.90 13.19 4.66
N GLU A 391 -6.16 12.91 4.30
CA GLU A 391 -6.81 13.46 3.10
C GLU A 391 -6.07 13.16 1.79
N LYS A 392 -5.37 12.01 1.74
CA LYS A 392 -4.74 11.46 0.55
C LYS A 392 -5.61 10.36 -0.08
N GLU A 393 -6.92 10.60 -0.18
CA GLU A 393 -7.91 9.58 -0.59
C GLU A 393 -7.67 9.03 -2.02
N GLU A 394 -6.96 9.77 -2.85
CA GLU A 394 -6.58 9.33 -4.20
C GLU A 394 -5.34 8.41 -4.21
N ASN A 395 -4.61 8.34 -3.09
CA ASN A 395 -3.41 7.53 -2.97
C ASN A 395 -3.74 6.13 -2.44
N ILE A 396 -3.97 5.21 -3.36
CA ILE A 396 -4.06 3.78 -3.08
C ILE A 396 -2.63 3.22 -3.08
N SER A 397 -2.28 2.38 -2.10
CA SER A 397 -0.96 1.74 -2.06
C SER A 397 -0.69 0.97 -3.37
N ILE A 398 0.34 1.39 -4.12
CA ILE A 398 0.73 0.75 -5.39
C ILE A 398 1.55 -0.50 -5.06
N ARG A 399 0.97 -1.67 -5.32
CA ARG A 399 1.62 -2.95 -5.04
C ARG A 399 2.79 -3.24 -5.98
N PRO A 400 3.85 -3.91 -5.50
CA PRO A 400 4.96 -4.34 -6.32
C PRO A 400 4.52 -5.38 -7.35
N LYS A 401 5.21 -5.39 -8.47
CA LYS A 401 5.03 -6.39 -9.53
C LYS A 401 6.22 -7.33 -9.54
N THR A 402 6.00 -8.63 -9.69
CA THR A 402 7.10 -9.61 -9.69
C THR A 402 7.77 -9.66 -11.07
N VAL A 403 9.09 -9.48 -11.10
CA VAL A 403 9.88 -9.72 -12.32
C VAL A 403 10.07 -11.23 -12.45
N SER A 404 9.13 -11.91 -13.07
CA SER A 404 9.27 -13.34 -13.42
C SER A 404 9.72 -13.49 -14.87
N TYR A 405 10.85 -14.11 -15.07
CA TYR A 405 11.26 -14.59 -16.41
C TYR A 405 10.56 -15.93 -16.67
N GLU A 406 9.26 -15.91 -16.99
CA GLU A 406 8.60 -17.11 -17.49
C GLU A 406 9.01 -17.31 -18.94
N TYR A 407 9.75 -18.38 -19.22
CA TYR A 407 10.01 -18.79 -20.59
C TYR A 407 8.70 -19.26 -21.21
N LEU A 408 8.34 -18.69 -22.37
CA LEU A 408 7.18 -19.12 -23.13
C LEU A 408 7.36 -20.58 -23.55
N THR A 409 6.82 -21.51 -22.77
CA THR A 409 6.83 -22.93 -23.10
C THR A 409 5.71 -23.22 -24.11
N ILE A 410 6.05 -23.19 -25.40
CA ILE A 410 5.12 -23.57 -26.46
C ILE A 410 5.24 -25.08 -26.63
N ASN A 411 4.13 -25.82 -26.50
CA ASN A 411 4.13 -27.24 -26.82
C ASN A 411 4.35 -27.47 -28.33
N ALA A 412 4.89 -28.64 -28.70
CA ALA A 412 5.28 -28.95 -30.06
C ALA A 412 4.13 -28.80 -31.08
N ALA A 413 2.89 -29.07 -30.66
CA ALA A 413 1.69 -28.94 -31.52
C ALA A 413 1.37 -27.46 -31.82
N ALA A 414 1.44 -26.58 -30.81
CA ALA A 414 1.25 -25.16 -31.00
C ALA A 414 2.38 -24.54 -31.82
N ALA A 415 3.65 -24.93 -31.56
CA ALA A 415 4.80 -24.48 -32.35
C ALA A 415 4.63 -24.85 -33.86
N SER A 416 4.20 -26.09 -34.14
CA SER A 416 3.92 -26.54 -35.52
C SER A 416 2.77 -25.74 -36.15
N GLY A 417 1.69 -25.47 -35.41
CA GLY A 417 0.55 -24.68 -35.89
C GLY A 417 0.97 -23.25 -36.26
N TRP A 418 1.70 -22.57 -35.38
CA TRP A 418 2.21 -21.22 -35.65
C TRP A 418 3.21 -21.19 -36.80
N SER A 419 4.07 -22.20 -36.93
CA SER A 419 5.01 -22.31 -38.04
C SER A 419 4.28 -22.43 -39.40
N ILE A 420 3.21 -23.23 -39.50
CA ILE A 420 2.38 -23.35 -40.71
C ILE A 420 1.74 -22.00 -41.07
N ILE A 421 1.23 -21.26 -40.06
CA ILE A 421 0.59 -19.97 -40.32
C ILE A 421 1.62 -18.93 -40.76
N LEU A 422 2.74 -18.80 -40.07
CA LEU A 422 3.74 -17.73 -40.34
C LEU A 422 4.54 -18.02 -41.61
N VAL A 423 4.93 -19.26 -41.85
CA VAL A 423 5.81 -19.65 -42.98
C VAL A 423 5.01 -20.08 -44.20
N GLY A 424 3.79 -20.60 -44.02
CA GLY A 424 2.94 -21.09 -45.10
C GLY A 424 1.82 -20.11 -45.47
N VAL A 425 0.85 -19.90 -44.58
CA VAL A 425 -0.40 -19.20 -44.89
C VAL A 425 -0.17 -17.71 -45.21
N ILE A 426 0.59 -17.03 -44.42
CA ILE A 426 0.84 -15.58 -44.60
C ILE A 426 1.61 -15.31 -45.91
N PRO A 427 2.74 -15.97 -46.22
CA PRO A 427 3.44 -15.77 -47.49
C PRO A 427 2.60 -16.18 -48.71
N ALA A 428 1.82 -17.28 -48.63
CA ALA A 428 0.90 -17.67 -49.68
C ALA A 428 -0.19 -16.63 -49.96
N GLY A 429 -0.71 -15.99 -48.88
CA GLY A 429 -1.65 -14.88 -48.97
C GLY A 429 -1.07 -13.67 -49.75
N PHE A 430 0.17 -13.27 -49.40
CA PHE A 430 0.86 -12.19 -50.13
C PHE A 430 1.15 -12.56 -51.57
N LEU A 431 1.55 -13.81 -51.88
CA LEU A 431 1.77 -14.28 -53.25
C LEU A 431 0.49 -14.26 -54.08
N THR A 432 -0.61 -14.74 -53.50
CA THR A 432 -1.91 -14.74 -54.19
C THR A 432 -2.41 -13.32 -54.45
N ALA A 433 -2.28 -12.41 -53.46
CA ALA A 433 -2.61 -11.00 -53.65
C ALA A 433 -1.75 -10.37 -54.75
N GLY A 434 -0.44 -10.62 -54.74
CA GLY A 434 0.48 -10.16 -55.78
C GLY A 434 0.10 -10.67 -57.18
N ILE A 435 -0.23 -11.93 -57.31
CA ILE A 435 -0.69 -12.55 -58.58
C ILE A 435 -2.00 -11.89 -59.03
N VAL A 436 -2.97 -11.69 -58.17
CA VAL A 436 -4.24 -11.04 -58.52
C VAL A 436 -4.00 -9.59 -59.01
N VAL A 437 -3.14 -8.85 -58.36
CA VAL A 437 -2.78 -7.47 -58.76
C VAL A 437 -2.06 -7.50 -60.12
N TRP A 438 -1.14 -8.46 -60.35
CA TRP A 438 -0.44 -8.63 -61.62
C TRP A 438 -1.39 -8.94 -62.75
N PHE A 439 -2.35 -9.87 -62.57
CA PHE A 439 -3.36 -10.18 -63.57
C PHE A 439 -4.30 -9.01 -63.90
N LYS A 440 -4.71 -8.24 -62.85
CA LYS A 440 -5.52 -7.02 -63.06
C LYS A 440 -4.78 -5.96 -63.86
N ARG A 441 -3.46 -5.78 -63.62
CA ARG A 441 -2.63 -4.83 -64.38
C ARG A 441 -2.35 -5.26 -65.82
N ARG A 442 -2.29 -6.57 -66.08
CA ARG A 442 -2.03 -7.10 -67.41
C ARG A 442 -3.27 -7.09 -68.32
N ARG A 443 -4.47 -6.97 -67.75
CA ARG A 443 -5.75 -6.89 -68.47
C ARG A 443 -6.18 -5.43 -68.77
N LYS A 444 -5.42 -4.46 -68.35
CA LYS A 444 -5.49 -3.06 -68.78
C LYS A 444 -4.39 -2.80 -69.83
#